data_48014b5eb254f70c40760c8294b8b89c
#
_entry.id   48014b5eb254f70c40760c8294b8b89c
#
_cell.length_a   1.000
_cell.length_b   1.000
_cell.length_c   1.000
_cell.angle_alpha   90.00
_cell.angle_beta   90.00
_cell.angle_gamma   90.00
#
_symmetry.space_group_name_H-M   'P 1'
#
loop_
_entity.id
_entity.type
_entity.pdbx_description
1 polymer ?
#
loop_
_entity_poly.entity_id
_entity_poly.type
_entity_poly.pdbx_seq_one_letter_code
_entity_poly.pdbx_strand_id
1 'polypeptide(L)'
;FPIRTHVLQAGARHPLGVGAGAMAILAALTEAEAEEVLRETRAEIDEKFPDFTEAFLRDELARARAQGWSLNPGMYVANSWAIGVPLMAPSGAVVGSLSIAAIDSRMGEARQPELVAMLRREADKVERRMRQRAEKGALAGPRKAAGK
;
A
#
# COMPACT_ATOMS: atom_id res chain seq x y z
N PHE A 1 -10.20 19.26 20.80
CA PHE A 1 -10.74 18.05 20.16
C PHE A 1 -9.60 17.39 19.39
N PRO A 2 -9.21 16.17 19.68
CA PRO A 2 -8.22 15.48 18.85
C PRO A 2 -8.88 15.18 17.50
N ILE A 3 -8.38 15.80 16.44
CA ILE A 3 -8.71 15.40 15.07
C ILE A 3 -8.12 14.00 14.92
N ARG A 4 -8.95 12.98 14.92
CA ARG A 4 -8.54 11.62 14.59
C ARG A 4 -8.24 11.55 13.09
N THR A 5 -7.00 11.83 12.74
CA THR A 5 -6.51 11.69 11.36
C THR A 5 -6.15 10.25 11.00
N HIS A 6 -6.14 9.35 11.97
CA HIS A 6 -5.81 7.95 11.78
C HIS A 6 -7.03 7.06 12.02
N VAL A 7 -7.57 6.54 10.94
CA VAL A 7 -8.72 5.62 10.96
C VAL A 7 -8.26 4.17 11.01
N LEU A 8 -7.05 3.89 10.53
CA LEU A 8 -6.47 2.56 10.56
C LEU A 8 -5.74 2.31 11.87
N GLN A 9 -6.21 1.30 12.60
CA GLN A 9 -5.54 0.78 13.79
C GLN A 9 -4.68 -0.43 13.41
N ALA A 10 -3.60 -0.66 14.17
CA ALA A 10 -2.81 -1.87 13.98
C ALA A 10 -3.70 -3.12 14.12
N GLY A 11 -3.59 -4.03 13.15
CA GLY A 11 -4.41 -5.23 13.07
C GLY A 11 -5.75 -5.06 12.34
N ALA A 12 -6.16 -3.85 11.99
CA ALA A 12 -7.35 -3.64 11.15
C ALA A 12 -7.14 -4.24 9.75
N ARG A 13 -8.21 -4.82 9.20
CA ARG A 13 -8.22 -5.40 7.86
C ARG A 13 -9.21 -4.66 6.98
N HIS A 14 -8.83 -4.42 5.74
CA HIS A 14 -9.72 -3.92 4.69
C HIS A 14 -9.24 -4.44 3.33
N PRO A 15 -10.10 -4.48 2.31
CA PRO A 15 -9.75 -4.99 1.00
C PRO A 15 -8.62 -4.19 0.33
N LEU A 16 -7.82 -4.85 -0.51
CA LEU A 16 -6.89 -4.15 -1.38
C LEU A 16 -7.67 -3.23 -2.34
N GLY A 17 -7.11 -2.05 -2.57
CA GLY A 17 -7.78 -0.97 -3.31
C GLY A 17 -8.43 0.07 -2.42
N VAL A 18 -8.84 -0.27 -1.20
CA VAL A 18 -9.43 0.66 -0.23
C VAL A 18 -8.33 1.38 0.55
N GLY A 19 -8.09 2.63 0.24
CA GLY A 19 -7.02 3.46 0.82
C GLY A 19 -5.69 3.39 0.06
N ALA A 20 -4.84 4.39 0.25
CA ALA A 20 -3.63 4.57 -0.55
C ALA A 20 -2.63 3.41 -0.41
N GLY A 21 -2.37 2.94 0.81
CA GLY A 21 -1.45 1.81 1.01
C GLY A 21 -1.93 0.53 0.34
N ALA A 22 -3.23 0.22 0.46
CA ALA A 22 -3.84 -0.95 -0.16
C ALA A 22 -3.86 -0.85 -1.69
N MET A 23 -4.13 0.33 -2.24
CA MET A 23 -4.06 0.57 -3.69
C MET A 23 -2.62 0.46 -4.21
N ALA A 24 -1.62 0.91 -3.46
CA ALA A 24 -0.22 0.76 -3.83
C ALA A 24 0.20 -0.73 -3.94
N ILE A 25 -0.29 -1.57 -3.02
CA ILE A 25 -0.08 -3.02 -3.10
C ILE A 25 -0.77 -3.59 -4.33
N LEU A 26 -2.05 -3.27 -4.53
CA LEU A 26 -2.84 -3.75 -5.68
C LEU A 26 -2.17 -3.37 -7.01
N ALA A 27 -1.65 -2.15 -7.12
CA ALA A 27 -0.98 -1.66 -8.31
C ALA A 27 0.35 -2.39 -8.60
N ALA A 28 1.01 -2.93 -7.58
CA ALA A 28 2.26 -3.67 -7.70
C ALA A 28 2.07 -5.17 -8.01
N LEU A 29 0.84 -5.68 -7.92
CA LEU A 29 0.49 -7.02 -8.39
C LEU A 29 0.51 -7.11 -9.91
N THR A 30 0.65 -8.32 -10.44
CA THR A 30 0.43 -8.56 -11.87
C THR A 30 -1.01 -8.21 -12.24
N GLU A 31 -1.27 -8.02 -13.54
CA GLU A 31 -2.61 -7.69 -13.99
C GLU A 31 -3.63 -8.79 -13.62
N ALA A 32 -3.25 -10.05 -13.82
CA ALA A 32 -4.09 -11.21 -13.50
C ALA A 32 -4.40 -11.29 -11.98
N GLU A 33 -3.41 -11.11 -11.12
CA GLU A 33 -3.59 -11.11 -9.67
C GLU A 33 -4.47 -9.95 -9.21
N ALA A 34 -4.27 -8.76 -9.76
CA ALA A 34 -5.08 -7.59 -9.40
C ALA A 34 -6.54 -7.77 -9.81
N GLU A 35 -6.82 -8.31 -11.00
CA GLU A 35 -8.18 -8.62 -11.46
C GLU A 35 -8.85 -9.67 -10.58
N GLU A 36 -8.11 -10.70 -10.17
CA GLU A 36 -8.61 -11.71 -9.24
C GLU A 36 -8.98 -11.10 -7.89
N VAL A 37 -8.09 -10.29 -7.31
CA VAL A 37 -8.34 -9.60 -6.05
C VAL A 37 -9.56 -8.69 -6.14
N LEU A 38 -9.69 -7.89 -7.19
CA LEU A 38 -10.85 -7.00 -7.38
C LEU A 38 -12.15 -7.79 -7.48
N ARG A 39 -12.16 -8.93 -8.17
CA ARG A 39 -13.32 -9.80 -8.29
C ARG A 39 -13.70 -10.41 -6.93
N GLU A 40 -12.74 -10.93 -6.19
CA GLU A 40 -12.99 -11.58 -4.90
C GLU A 40 -13.45 -10.60 -3.81
N THR A 41 -12.94 -9.37 -3.84
CA THR A 41 -13.25 -8.37 -2.82
C THR A 41 -14.45 -7.48 -3.16
N ARG A 42 -15.00 -7.59 -4.37
CA ARG A 42 -16.04 -6.68 -4.86
C ARG A 42 -17.26 -6.61 -3.93
N ALA A 43 -17.79 -7.76 -3.51
CA ALA A 43 -18.96 -7.82 -2.64
C ALA A 43 -18.72 -7.14 -1.28
N GLU A 44 -17.54 -7.34 -0.68
CA GLU A 44 -17.17 -6.69 0.57
C GLU A 44 -17.02 -5.18 0.39
N ILE A 45 -16.44 -4.74 -0.73
CA ILE A 45 -16.26 -3.32 -1.02
C ILE A 45 -17.62 -2.65 -1.23
N ASP A 46 -18.52 -3.27 -2.00
CA ASP A 46 -19.87 -2.75 -2.24
C ASP A 46 -20.67 -2.57 -0.95
N GLU A 47 -20.52 -3.50 -0.01
CA GLU A 47 -21.20 -3.47 1.28
C GLU A 47 -20.64 -2.44 2.25
N LYS A 48 -19.29 -2.40 2.39
CA LYS A 48 -18.63 -1.63 3.45
C LYS A 48 -18.05 -0.30 2.99
N PHE A 49 -17.76 -0.18 1.70
CA PHE A 49 -17.07 0.97 1.11
C PHE A 49 -17.73 1.41 -0.21
N PRO A 50 -19.03 1.74 -0.22
CA PRO A 50 -19.80 1.96 -1.44
C PRO A 50 -19.28 3.08 -2.34
N ASP A 51 -18.51 4.04 -1.79
CA ASP A 51 -17.87 5.10 -2.56
C ASP A 51 -16.69 4.60 -3.41
N PHE A 52 -16.15 3.42 -3.11
CA PHE A 52 -15.10 2.76 -3.90
C PHE A 52 -15.73 1.93 -5.02
N THR A 53 -16.39 2.60 -5.96
CA THR A 53 -17.00 1.96 -7.12
C THR A 53 -15.97 1.20 -7.96
N GLU A 54 -16.41 0.23 -8.76
CA GLU A 54 -15.50 -0.48 -9.66
C GLU A 54 -14.78 0.46 -10.63
N ALA A 55 -15.49 1.42 -11.19
CA ALA A 55 -14.89 2.42 -12.08
C ALA A 55 -13.81 3.24 -11.37
N PHE A 56 -14.09 3.73 -10.16
CA PHE A 56 -13.11 4.46 -9.35
C PHE A 56 -11.86 3.61 -9.06
N LEU A 57 -12.04 2.35 -8.64
CA LEU A 57 -10.91 1.46 -8.35
C LEU A 57 -10.05 1.18 -9.58
N ARG A 58 -10.66 0.98 -10.75
CA ARG A 58 -9.93 0.76 -12.00
C ARG A 58 -9.15 1.99 -12.46
N ASP A 59 -9.74 3.16 -12.33
CA ASP A 59 -9.09 4.43 -12.66
C ASP A 59 -7.91 4.71 -11.73
N GLU A 60 -8.07 4.49 -10.42
CA GLU A 60 -7.00 4.65 -9.45
C GLU A 60 -5.89 3.61 -9.64
N LEU A 61 -6.24 2.37 -9.95
CA LEU A 61 -5.27 1.31 -10.27
C LEU A 61 -4.43 1.69 -11.49
N ALA A 62 -5.07 2.16 -12.56
CA ALA A 62 -4.38 2.58 -13.77
C ALA A 62 -3.43 3.78 -13.49
N ARG A 63 -3.90 4.78 -12.74
CA ARG A 63 -3.06 5.91 -12.31
C ARG A 63 -1.89 5.47 -11.45
N ALA A 64 -2.15 4.64 -10.43
CA ALA A 64 -1.11 4.16 -9.54
C ALA A 64 -0.02 3.36 -10.27
N ARG A 65 -0.39 2.54 -11.25
CA ARG A 65 0.55 1.83 -12.12
C ARG A 65 1.38 2.77 -12.97
N ALA A 66 0.75 3.75 -13.60
CA ALA A 66 1.42 4.70 -14.49
C ALA A 66 2.45 5.57 -13.75
N GLN A 67 2.12 6.04 -12.55
CA GLN A 67 2.99 6.94 -11.78
C GLN A 67 3.84 6.24 -10.72
N GLY A 68 3.52 5.00 -10.37
CA GLY A 68 4.26 4.18 -9.41
C GLY A 68 3.98 4.50 -7.93
N TRP A 69 2.91 5.22 -7.64
CA TRP A 69 2.41 5.53 -6.30
C TRP A 69 0.90 5.77 -6.37
N SER A 70 0.21 5.64 -5.26
CA SER A 70 -1.24 5.80 -5.17
C SER A 70 -1.61 7.03 -4.37
N LEU A 71 -2.76 7.62 -4.71
CA LEU A 71 -3.39 8.71 -3.99
C LEU A 71 -4.79 8.26 -3.53
N ASN A 72 -5.13 8.55 -2.28
CA ASN A 72 -6.52 8.52 -1.83
C ASN A 72 -6.95 9.95 -1.48
N PRO A 73 -7.80 10.58 -2.29
CA PRO A 73 -8.19 11.98 -2.10
C PRO A 73 -9.41 12.12 -1.17
N GLY A 74 -9.33 11.55 0.03
CA GLY A 74 -10.38 11.68 1.04
C GLY A 74 -11.56 10.71 0.88
N MET A 75 -11.44 9.69 0.05
CA MET A 75 -12.49 8.70 -0.19
C MET A 75 -12.73 7.77 1.01
N TYR A 76 -11.69 7.51 1.80
CA TYR A 76 -11.80 6.65 2.98
C TYR A 76 -12.28 7.43 4.20
N VAL A 77 -11.77 8.65 4.36
CA VAL A 77 -12.18 9.62 5.40
C VAL A 77 -12.18 11.00 4.78
N ALA A 78 -13.30 11.68 4.86
CA ALA A 78 -13.43 13.05 4.35
C ALA A 78 -12.32 13.96 4.91
N ASN A 79 -11.74 14.78 4.06
CA ASN A 79 -10.64 15.70 4.37
C ASN A 79 -9.32 15.04 4.83
N SER A 80 -9.20 13.71 4.76
CA SER A 80 -7.96 12.99 5.02
C SER A 80 -7.45 12.36 3.71
N TRP A 81 -6.40 12.92 3.17
CA TRP A 81 -5.74 12.42 1.97
C TRP A 81 -4.58 11.51 2.35
N ALA A 82 -4.27 10.56 1.49
CA ALA A 82 -3.15 9.67 1.71
C ALA A 82 -2.41 9.37 0.40
N ILE A 83 -1.09 9.19 0.51
CA ILE A 83 -0.21 8.72 -0.56
C ILE A 83 0.40 7.40 -0.12
N GLY A 84 0.48 6.42 -1.03
CA GLY A 84 1.08 5.12 -0.78
C GLY A 84 2.11 4.73 -1.84
N VAL A 85 3.14 4.01 -1.41
CA VAL A 85 4.14 3.38 -2.28
C VAL A 85 4.29 1.90 -1.90
N PRO A 86 4.46 0.98 -2.86
CA PRO A 86 4.64 -0.43 -2.55
C PRO A 86 6.01 -0.70 -1.93
N LEU A 87 6.10 -1.78 -1.18
CA LEU A 87 7.33 -2.39 -0.69
C LEU A 87 7.55 -3.72 -1.40
N MET A 88 8.72 -3.87 -2.01
CA MET A 88 9.07 -5.05 -2.80
C MET A 88 10.06 -5.93 -2.06
N ALA A 89 9.79 -7.23 -2.05
CA ALA A 89 10.77 -8.23 -1.59
C ALA A 89 11.93 -8.37 -2.59
N PRO A 90 13.06 -8.97 -2.16
CA PRO A 90 14.16 -9.31 -3.08
C PRO A 90 13.74 -10.20 -4.25
N SER A 91 12.68 -10.99 -4.08
CA SER A 91 12.09 -11.82 -5.14
C SER A 91 11.31 -11.05 -6.20
N GLY A 92 11.08 -9.75 -6.00
CA GLY A 92 10.20 -8.94 -6.87
C GLY A 92 8.72 -9.00 -6.47
N ALA A 93 8.35 -9.79 -5.47
CA ALA A 93 6.98 -9.81 -4.97
C ALA A 93 6.68 -8.59 -4.10
N VAL A 94 5.48 -8.04 -4.19
CA VAL A 94 5.01 -7.01 -3.27
C VAL A 94 4.70 -7.63 -1.92
N VAL A 95 5.23 -7.05 -0.84
CA VAL A 95 5.08 -7.57 0.53
C VAL A 95 4.39 -6.60 1.48
N GLY A 96 4.10 -5.41 1.01
CA GLY A 96 3.44 -4.39 1.80
C GLY A 96 3.47 -3.03 1.12
N SER A 97 3.23 -1.99 1.90
CA SER A 97 3.33 -0.61 1.45
C SER A 97 3.75 0.32 2.58
N LEU A 98 4.29 1.47 2.22
CA LEU A 98 4.36 2.63 3.11
C LEU A 98 3.35 3.67 2.64
N SER A 99 2.66 4.28 3.59
CA SER A 99 1.76 5.37 3.29
C SER A 99 1.89 6.51 4.29
N ILE A 100 1.54 7.70 3.84
CA ILE A 100 1.43 8.90 4.66
C ILE A 100 0.03 9.46 4.48
N ALA A 101 -0.62 9.80 5.59
CA ALA A 101 -1.92 10.43 5.58
C ALA A 101 -1.83 11.79 6.28
N ALA A 102 -2.54 12.77 5.75
CA ALA A 102 -2.64 14.11 6.31
C ALA A 102 -3.97 14.75 5.89
N ILE A 103 -4.30 15.87 6.50
CA ILE A 103 -5.42 16.70 6.03
C ILE A 103 -5.13 17.20 4.62
N ASP A 104 -6.18 17.35 3.81
CA ASP A 104 -6.13 17.74 2.40
C ASP A 104 -5.25 18.97 2.12
N SER A 105 -5.37 20.01 2.97
CA SER A 105 -4.58 21.25 2.86
C SER A 105 -3.05 21.03 2.98
N ARG A 106 -2.61 19.87 3.50
CA ARG A 106 -1.19 19.49 3.57
C ARG A 106 -0.75 18.53 2.46
N MET A 107 -1.68 18.11 1.62
CA MET A 107 -1.47 17.09 0.57
C MET A 107 -1.72 17.66 -0.84
N GLY A 108 -1.73 18.99 -1.00
CA GLY A 108 -1.94 19.65 -2.28
C GLY A 108 -0.97 19.19 -3.38
N GLU A 109 -1.39 19.29 -4.64
CA GLU A 109 -0.66 18.76 -5.81
C GLU A 109 0.81 19.18 -5.86
N ALA A 110 1.12 20.44 -5.52
CA ALA A 110 2.49 20.95 -5.50
C ALA A 110 3.39 20.23 -4.48
N ARG A 111 2.80 19.63 -3.41
CA ARG A 111 3.55 18.95 -2.36
C ARG A 111 3.64 17.44 -2.57
N GLN A 112 2.76 16.86 -3.35
CA GLN A 112 2.73 15.40 -3.57
C GLN A 112 4.06 14.84 -4.05
N PRO A 113 4.78 15.42 -5.01
CA PRO A 113 6.08 14.91 -5.46
C PRO A 113 7.12 14.82 -4.34
N GLU A 114 7.15 15.81 -3.43
CA GLU A 114 8.05 15.81 -2.28
C GLU A 114 7.72 14.65 -1.32
N LEU A 115 6.44 14.48 -0.99
CA LEU A 115 5.97 13.42 -0.10
C LEU A 115 6.23 12.03 -0.70
N VAL A 116 5.99 11.86 -2.00
CA VAL A 116 6.33 10.62 -2.72
C VAL A 116 7.83 10.34 -2.66
N ALA A 117 8.67 11.33 -2.90
CA ALA A 117 10.13 11.17 -2.82
C ALA A 117 10.59 10.79 -1.40
N MET A 118 9.96 11.34 -0.36
CA MET A 118 10.22 10.94 1.03
C MET A 118 9.83 9.48 1.27
N LEU A 119 8.62 9.09 0.88
CA LEU A 119 8.15 7.71 1.02
C LEU A 119 9.05 6.71 0.28
N ARG A 120 9.46 7.04 -0.94
CA ARG A 120 10.36 6.19 -1.74
C ARG A 120 11.69 5.98 -1.04
N ARG A 121 12.30 7.05 -0.52
CA ARG A 121 13.57 6.92 0.24
C ARG A 121 13.45 6.00 1.45
N GLU A 122 12.31 6.07 2.16
CA GLU A 122 12.10 5.20 3.32
C GLU A 122 11.77 3.76 2.88
N ALA A 123 11.00 3.57 1.81
CA ALA A 123 10.74 2.27 1.21
C ALA A 123 12.06 1.58 0.80
N ASP A 124 12.96 2.30 0.12
CA ASP A 124 14.27 1.80 -0.27
C ASP A 124 15.12 1.35 0.92
N LYS A 125 15.02 2.04 2.07
CA LYS A 125 15.73 1.62 3.29
C LYS A 125 15.18 0.32 3.84
N VAL A 126 13.85 0.16 3.85
CA VAL A 126 13.19 -1.08 4.29
C VAL A 126 13.56 -2.23 3.37
N GLU A 127 13.48 -2.04 2.07
CA GLU A 127 13.80 -3.06 1.07
C GLU A 127 15.28 -3.49 1.13
N ARG A 128 16.21 -2.54 1.33
CA ARG A 128 17.62 -2.86 1.56
C ARG A 128 17.82 -3.74 2.80
N ARG A 129 17.12 -3.44 3.89
CA ARG A 129 17.18 -4.25 5.11
C ARG A 129 16.59 -5.66 4.90
N MET A 130 15.54 -5.79 4.12
CA MET A 130 14.98 -7.09 3.75
C MET A 130 15.99 -7.91 2.95
N ARG A 131 16.65 -7.32 1.94
CA ARG A 131 17.72 -7.98 1.18
C ARG A 131 18.86 -8.47 2.07
N GLN A 132 19.39 -7.61 2.93
CA GLN A 132 20.47 -7.96 3.86
C GLN A 132 20.11 -9.11 4.81
N ARG A 133 18.82 -9.16 5.25
CA ARG A 133 18.34 -10.27 6.09
C ARG A 133 18.20 -11.57 5.31
N ALA A 134 17.73 -11.51 4.09
CA ALA A 134 17.63 -12.68 3.20
C ALA A 134 19.02 -13.27 2.92
N GLU A 135 20.00 -12.44 2.61
CA GLU A 135 21.41 -12.85 2.39
C GLU A 135 22.01 -13.52 3.63
N LYS A 136 21.83 -12.91 4.81
CA LYS A 136 22.32 -13.47 6.08
C LYS A 136 21.64 -14.79 6.43
N GLY A 137 20.32 -14.89 6.17
CA GLY A 137 19.56 -16.11 6.36
C GLY A 137 20.01 -17.26 5.45
N ALA A 138 20.33 -16.95 4.20
CA ALA A 138 20.87 -17.91 3.24
C ALA A 138 22.27 -18.42 3.63
N LEU A 139 23.12 -17.55 4.18
CA LEU A 139 24.46 -17.89 4.65
C LEU A 139 24.46 -18.69 5.96
N ALA A 140 23.42 -18.53 6.80
CA ALA A 140 23.32 -19.22 8.09
C ALA A 140 22.94 -20.70 7.98
N GLY A 141 22.53 -21.20 6.80
CA GLY A 141 22.12 -22.59 6.56
C GLY A 141 20.89 -23.04 7.40
N PRO A 142 20.30 -24.19 7.11
CA PRO A 142 19.22 -24.73 7.94
C PRO A 142 19.77 -25.07 9.33
N ARG A 143 19.18 -24.47 10.38
CA ARG A 143 19.43 -24.90 11.75
C ARG A 143 19.16 -26.38 11.83
N LYS A 144 20.21 -27.21 12.05
CA LYS A 144 20.05 -28.62 12.38
C LYS A 144 19.08 -28.71 13.56
N ALA A 145 17.92 -29.31 13.34
CA ALA A 145 17.04 -29.69 14.43
C ALA A 145 17.87 -30.56 15.40
N ALA A 146 18.08 -30.04 16.60
CA ALA A 146 18.68 -30.85 17.67
C ALA A 146 17.70 -31.98 17.99
N GLY A 147 18.02 -33.19 17.53
CA GLY A 147 17.30 -34.40 17.89
C GLY A 147 17.46 -34.67 19.39
N LYS A 148 16.37 -34.94 20.00
CA LYS A 148 16.27 -35.82 21.17
C LYS A 148 15.19 -36.85 20.91
#